data_796bcce2597df65a30a2d3cb6ec126f2
#
_entry.id   796bcce2597df65a30a2d3cb6ec126f2
#
_cell.length_a   1.000
_cell.length_b   1.000
_cell.length_c   1.000
_cell.angle_alpha   90.00
_cell.angle_beta   90.00
_cell.angle_gamma   90.00
#
_symmetry.space_group_name_H-M   'P 1'
#
loop_
_entity.id
_entity.type
_entity.pdbx_description
1 polymer ?
#
loop_
_entity_poly.entity_id
_entity_poly.type
_entity_poly.pdbx_seq_one_letter_code
_entity_poly.pdbx_strand_id
1 'polypeptide(L)'
;MGVVRSPVAGHCRSSPQRKAQVLSERIFIGTDSGATTTKFCAVYENGETVSTRVLQRPTNAQDGREAVISGWIAGIGEFLAQNDLRWTQVHGAGLAIPGPYERYGVWGKSPNLPAHFCGWDVHQDFSAALAEPIGRHVPLSVGNDGNYGRVAEAQLARGETRASVAMLSPGSGSGAAFVGADGLCLDGDTLAGMEAGHMPVPLQLLGLTGKPLACGCGRDWGCVEAYTTISGLGQLLAIFSQRYPDHELARSDVSLKEQVLSLRSRAQEGDALALEIFDFQAQVMGIHVANLVMALDPGIFIIGGGLMDHEATTPEFRERYLNLIEQAARPYLWPQQRETLKIVPAALGELSQAIGAALVALYRSRTMA
;
A
#
# COMPACT_ATOMS: atom_id res chain seq x y z
N MET A 1 -20.82 -9.89 18.12
CA MET A 1 -20.25 -10.94 17.25
C MET A 1 -21.06 -10.93 15.95
N GLY A 2 -20.64 -10.20 14.95
CA GLY A 2 -21.28 -10.11 13.65
C GLY A 2 -20.20 -10.31 12.59
N VAL A 3 -20.22 -11.46 11.92
CA VAL A 3 -19.31 -11.80 10.83
C VAL A 3 -19.69 -10.96 9.62
N VAL A 4 -18.88 -9.96 9.29
CA VAL A 4 -19.00 -9.21 8.05
C VAL A 4 -18.55 -10.15 6.92
N ARG A 5 -19.48 -10.57 6.09
CA ARG A 5 -19.20 -11.35 4.88
C ARG A 5 -18.62 -10.43 3.81
N SER A 6 -17.39 -10.71 3.39
CA SER A 6 -16.78 -10.15 2.19
C SER A 6 -17.64 -10.47 0.95
N PRO A 7 -17.83 -9.55 -0.01
CA PRO A 7 -18.68 -9.77 -1.19
C PRO A 7 -18.09 -10.69 -2.27
N VAL A 8 -17.06 -11.47 -1.98
CA VAL A 8 -16.45 -12.44 -2.91
C VAL A 8 -16.58 -13.86 -2.37
N ALA A 9 -17.77 -14.24 -1.88
CA ALA A 9 -18.06 -15.62 -1.49
C ALA A 9 -18.79 -16.34 -2.63
N GLY A 10 -18.05 -16.79 -3.63
CA GLY A 10 -18.51 -17.84 -4.54
C GLY A 10 -18.69 -19.16 -3.79
N HIS A 11 -19.89 -19.73 -3.85
CA HIS A 11 -20.27 -20.95 -3.13
C HIS A 11 -19.34 -22.12 -3.47
N CYS A 12 -18.69 -22.63 -2.43
CA CYS A 12 -17.87 -23.84 -2.49
C CYS A 12 -18.79 -25.08 -2.64
N ARG A 13 -18.95 -25.59 -3.88
CA ARG A 13 -19.38 -26.97 -4.15
C ARG A 13 -18.30 -27.64 -4.99
N SER A 14 -17.61 -28.61 -4.42
CA SER A 14 -16.58 -29.41 -5.10
C SER A 14 -17.22 -30.41 -6.06
N SER A 15 -17.40 -30.04 -7.33
CA SER A 15 -17.71 -30.97 -8.41
C SER A 15 -16.41 -31.56 -9.01
N PRO A 16 -16.40 -32.82 -9.50
CA PRO A 16 -15.23 -33.41 -10.16
C PRO A 16 -14.71 -32.60 -11.36
N GLN A 17 -15.60 -31.90 -12.05
CA GLN A 17 -15.25 -30.99 -13.16
C GLN A 17 -14.45 -29.76 -12.67
N ARG A 18 -14.78 -29.20 -11.51
CA ARG A 18 -14.03 -28.08 -10.91
C ARG A 18 -12.63 -28.51 -10.46
N LYS A 19 -12.48 -29.74 -9.93
CA LYS A 19 -11.15 -30.30 -9.60
C LYS A 19 -10.26 -30.49 -10.83
N ALA A 20 -10.82 -30.96 -11.95
CA ALA A 20 -10.09 -31.12 -13.21
C ALA A 20 -9.70 -29.76 -13.83
N GLN A 21 -10.57 -28.74 -13.73
CA GLN A 21 -10.31 -27.39 -14.19
C GLN A 21 -9.22 -26.71 -13.37
N VAL A 22 -9.26 -26.81 -12.03
CA VAL A 22 -8.22 -26.27 -11.12
C VAL A 22 -6.86 -26.91 -11.40
N LEU A 23 -6.78 -28.18 -11.80
CA LEU A 23 -5.52 -28.89 -12.09
C LEU A 23 -4.82 -28.44 -13.38
N SER A 24 -5.48 -27.68 -14.25
CA SER A 24 -4.94 -27.16 -15.53
C SER A 24 -4.68 -25.63 -15.48
N GLU A 25 -5.11 -24.95 -14.42
CA GLU A 25 -5.03 -23.49 -14.34
C GLU A 25 -3.60 -23.03 -14.01
N ARG A 26 -3.16 -22.01 -14.73
CA ARG A 26 -1.87 -21.34 -14.47
C ARG A 26 -2.02 -20.45 -13.22
N ILE A 27 -1.02 -20.50 -12.37
CA ILE A 27 -0.96 -19.63 -11.19
C ILE A 27 0.32 -18.79 -11.16
N PHE A 28 0.24 -17.67 -10.46
CA PHE A 28 1.33 -16.72 -10.23
C PHE A 28 1.50 -16.56 -8.72
N ILE A 29 2.71 -16.85 -8.24
CA ILE A 29 3.03 -16.80 -6.81
C ILE A 29 3.37 -15.37 -6.40
N GLY A 30 2.89 -14.93 -5.24
CA GLY A 30 3.30 -13.72 -4.57
C GLY A 30 3.96 -14.02 -3.23
N THR A 31 5.14 -13.47 -3.04
CA THR A 31 5.91 -13.52 -1.80
C THR A 31 6.12 -12.10 -1.31
N ASP A 32 5.65 -11.78 -0.09
CA ASP A 32 5.93 -10.51 0.61
C ASP A 32 6.87 -10.80 1.76
N SER A 33 8.12 -10.34 1.69
CA SER A 33 9.14 -10.65 2.67
C SER A 33 9.68 -9.40 3.35
N GLY A 34 9.20 -9.16 4.56
CA GLY A 34 9.75 -8.18 5.48
C GLY A 34 10.94 -8.72 6.30
N ALA A 35 11.47 -7.91 7.20
CA ALA A 35 12.60 -8.28 8.06
C ALA A 35 12.29 -9.44 9.04
N THR A 36 11.04 -9.54 9.49
CA THR A 36 10.60 -10.50 10.52
C THR A 36 9.68 -11.59 9.98
N THR A 37 8.80 -11.25 9.05
CA THR A 37 7.78 -12.15 8.52
C THR A 37 7.76 -12.15 7.01
N THR A 38 7.45 -13.33 6.44
CA THR A 38 7.20 -13.52 5.02
C THR A 38 5.78 -14.06 4.83
N LYS A 39 5.04 -13.49 3.88
CA LYS A 39 3.68 -13.88 3.52
C LYS A 39 3.66 -14.44 2.09
N PHE A 40 2.82 -15.46 1.87
CA PHE A 40 2.70 -16.14 0.58
C PHE A 40 1.25 -16.19 0.15
N CYS A 41 1.02 -15.94 -1.13
CA CYS A 41 -0.27 -16.14 -1.79
C CYS A 41 -0.07 -16.54 -3.25
N ALA A 42 -1.16 -16.76 -3.98
CA ALA A 42 -1.14 -16.90 -5.42
C ALA A 42 -2.42 -16.33 -6.03
N VAL A 43 -2.33 -15.95 -7.32
CA VAL A 43 -3.47 -15.60 -8.16
C VAL A 43 -3.53 -16.53 -9.37
N TYR A 44 -4.75 -16.77 -9.86
CA TYR A 44 -5.00 -17.42 -11.13
C TYR A 44 -4.73 -16.47 -12.31
N GLU A 45 -4.74 -17.00 -13.53
CA GLU A 45 -4.54 -16.23 -14.76
C GLU A 45 -5.60 -15.13 -14.98
N ASN A 46 -6.78 -15.28 -14.39
CA ASN A 46 -7.85 -14.26 -14.41
C ASN A 46 -7.64 -13.15 -13.35
N GLY A 47 -6.64 -13.26 -12.49
CA GLY A 47 -6.35 -12.31 -11.41
C GLY A 47 -7.09 -12.58 -10.09
N GLU A 48 -7.93 -13.61 -10.03
CA GLU A 48 -8.56 -14.01 -8.76
C GLU A 48 -7.55 -14.68 -7.82
N THR A 49 -7.68 -14.39 -6.53
CA THR A 49 -6.83 -15.02 -5.52
C THR A 49 -7.19 -16.50 -5.35
N VAL A 50 -6.16 -17.34 -5.25
CA VAL A 50 -6.32 -18.79 -4.97
C VAL A 50 -6.98 -19.02 -3.61
N SER A 51 -6.63 -18.18 -2.63
CA SER A 51 -7.14 -18.26 -1.26
C SER A 51 -7.40 -16.86 -0.72
N THR A 52 -8.39 -16.74 0.15
CA THR A 52 -8.66 -15.52 0.93
C THR A 52 -7.71 -15.37 2.13
N ARG A 53 -6.84 -16.36 2.35
CA ARG A 53 -5.85 -16.36 3.43
C ARG A 53 -4.45 -16.41 2.83
N VAL A 54 -3.54 -15.63 3.39
CA VAL A 54 -2.11 -15.74 3.11
C VAL A 54 -1.49 -16.71 4.12
N LEU A 55 -0.52 -17.48 3.67
CA LEU A 55 0.35 -18.24 4.57
C LEU A 55 1.42 -17.28 5.10
N GLN A 56 1.65 -17.28 6.40
CA GLN A 56 2.68 -16.45 7.03
C GLN A 56 3.71 -17.31 7.75
N ARG A 57 4.99 -16.97 7.59
CA ARG A 57 6.13 -17.62 8.26
C ARG A 57 7.15 -16.58 8.74
N PRO A 58 8.00 -16.89 9.73
CA PRO A 58 9.17 -16.08 10.03
C PRO A 58 10.11 -15.98 8.83
N THR A 59 10.70 -14.79 8.59
CA THR A 59 11.70 -14.60 7.51
C THR A 59 13.04 -15.20 7.86
N ASN A 60 13.40 -15.22 9.14
CA ASN A 60 14.70 -15.68 9.65
C ASN A 60 15.90 -14.96 8.99
N ALA A 61 15.76 -13.65 8.77
CA ALA A 61 16.76 -12.84 8.06
C ALA A 61 18.16 -12.88 8.69
N GLN A 62 18.27 -13.15 10.01
CA GLN A 62 19.54 -13.26 10.72
C GLN A 62 20.31 -14.55 10.40
N ASP A 63 19.64 -15.57 9.90
CA ASP A 63 20.25 -16.87 9.59
C ASP A 63 20.95 -16.90 8.22
N GLY A 64 20.92 -15.78 7.49
CA GLY A 64 21.64 -15.60 6.23
C GLY A 64 20.77 -15.77 4.98
N ARG A 65 21.37 -15.44 3.82
CA ARG A 65 20.68 -15.41 2.51
C ARG A 65 20.12 -16.77 2.10
N GLU A 66 20.90 -17.84 2.30
CA GLU A 66 20.50 -19.21 1.96
C GLU A 66 19.30 -19.68 2.79
N ALA A 67 19.27 -19.36 4.09
CA ALA A 67 18.16 -19.69 4.97
C ALA A 67 16.88 -18.97 4.55
N VAL A 68 16.98 -17.71 4.16
CA VAL A 68 15.85 -16.92 3.65
C VAL A 68 15.29 -17.52 2.36
N ILE A 69 16.13 -17.81 1.37
CA ILE A 69 15.72 -18.45 0.11
C ILE A 69 15.05 -19.81 0.38
N SER A 70 15.68 -20.65 1.20
CA SER A 70 15.13 -21.97 1.55
C SER A 70 13.77 -21.83 2.26
N GLY A 71 13.63 -20.82 3.14
CA GLY A 71 12.38 -20.49 3.82
C GLY A 71 11.28 -20.07 2.86
N TRP A 72 11.61 -19.27 1.83
CA TRP A 72 10.65 -18.89 0.78
C TRP A 72 10.20 -20.09 -0.04
N ILE A 73 11.11 -20.93 -0.51
CA ILE A 73 10.76 -22.16 -1.27
C ILE A 73 9.88 -23.10 -0.43
N ALA A 74 10.24 -23.33 0.84
CA ALA A 74 9.45 -24.13 1.75
C ALA A 74 8.05 -23.53 2.00
N GLY A 75 7.95 -22.21 2.17
CA GLY A 75 6.69 -21.51 2.36
C GLY A 75 5.78 -21.58 1.13
N ILE A 76 6.32 -21.40 -0.07
CA ILE A 76 5.58 -21.57 -1.32
C ILE A 76 5.09 -23.02 -1.44
N GLY A 77 5.94 -24.02 -1.19
CA GLY A 77 5.56 -25.43 -1.24
C GLY A 77 4.43 -25.77 -0.26
N GLU A 78 4.48 -25.22 0.96
CA GLU A 78 3.41 -25.38 1.94
C GLU A 78 2.11 -24.71 1.48
N PHE A 79 2.18 -23.47 0.94
CA PHE A 79 1.01 -22.78 0.41
C PHE A 79 0.35 -23.56 -0.72
N LEU A 80 1.15 -24.09 -1.66
CA LEU A 80 0.66 -24.92 -2.75
C LEU A 80 -0.04 -26.19 -2.21
N ALA A 81 0.58 -26.88 -1.26
CA ALA A 81 0.02 -28.10 -0.67
C ALA A 81 -1.30 -27.84 0.06
N GLN A 82 -1.39 -26.74 0.81
CA GLN A 82 -2.64 -26.32 1.53
C GLN A 82 -3.80 -26.00 0.59
N ASN A 83 -3.52 -25.66 -0.68
CA ASN A 83 -4.52 -25.28 -1.67
C ASN A 83 -4.70 -26.32 -2.79
N ASP A 84 -4.21 -27.58 -2.61
CA ASP A 84 -4.28 -28.65 -3.62
C ASP A 84 -3.60 -28.30 -4.96
N LEU A 85 -2.58 -27.44 -4.95
CA LEU A 85 -1.83 -26.97 -6.12
C LEU A 85 -0.46 -27.66 -6.22
N ARG A 86 0.12 -27.60 -7.42
CA ARG A 86 1.41 -28.19 -7.74
C ARG A 86 2.38 -27.16 -8.32
N TRP A 87 3.67 -27.37 -8.11
CA TRP A 87 4.74 -26.55 -8.67
C TRP A 87 4.67 -26.40 -10.20
N THR A 88 4.21 -27.43 -10.90
CA THR A 88 4.06 -27.41 -12.37
C THR A 88 3.05 -26.38 -12.88
N GLN A 89 2.13 -25.91 -12.02
CA GLN A 89 1.15 -24.88 -12.35
C GLN A 89 1.69 -23.47 -12.19
N VAL A 90 2.86 -23.30 -11.57
CA VAL A 90 3.49 -21.99 -11.37
C VAL A 90 4.05 -21.47 -12.70
N HIS A 91 3.55 -20.32 -13.16
CA HIS A 91 3.94 -19.71 -14.44
C HIS A 91 4.66 -18.36 -14.26
N GLY A 92 4.76 -17.85 -13.05
CA GLY A 92 5.52 -16.67 -12.70
C GLY A 92 5.51 -16.46 -11.19
N ALA A 93 6.45 -15.66 -10.71
CA ALA A 93 6.55 -15.30 -9.31
C ALA A 93 6.82 -13.81 -9.15
N GLY A 94 6.30 -13.24 -8.06
CA GLY A 94 6.58 -11.88 -7.62
C GLY A 94 7.13 -11.90 -6.20
N LEU A 95 8.12 -11.04 -5.95
CA LEU A 95 8.73 -10.86 -4.65
C LEU A 95 8.64 -9.37 -4.26
N ALA A 96 7.83 -9.10 -3.25
CA ALA A 96 7.71 -7.81 -2.60
C ALA A 96 8.71 -7.74 -1.44
N ILE A 97 9.60 -6.77 -1.43
CA ILE A 97 10.62 -6.58 -0.40
C ILE A 97 10.80 -5.09 -0.08
N PRO A 98 11.22 -4.75 1.14
CA PRO A 98 11.49 -3.36 1.51
C PRO A 98 12.71 -2.82 0.77
N GLY A 99 12.67 -1.51 0.43
CA GLY A 99 13.82 -0.79 -0.08
C GLY A 99 14.82 -0.40 1.03
N PRO A 100 15.88 0.37 0.67
CA PRO A 100 16.21 0.85 -0.68
C PRO A 100 16.87 -0.22 -1.56
N TYR A 101 16.89 0.05 -2.86
CA TYR A 101 17.51 -0.83 -3.87
C TYR A 101 18.67 -0.10 -4.56
N GLU A 102 19.67 -0.85 -5.02
CA GLU A 102 20.61 -0.38 -6.04
C GLU A 102 19.95 -0.40 -7.43
N ARG A 103 19.17 -1.44 -7.68
CA ARG A 103 18.21 -1.64 -8.77
C ARG A 103 17.20 -2.68 -8.33
N TYR A 104 16.06 -2.82 -8.98
CA TYR A 104 15.13 -3.90 -8.63
C TYR A 104 15.80 -5.27 -8.73
N GLY A 105 15.66 -6.06 -7.66
CA GLY A 105 16.31 -7.36 -7.49
C GLY A 105 17.68 -7.33 -6.81
N VAL A 106 18.26 -6.13 -6.57
CA VAL A 106 19.51 -5.99 -5.81
C VAL A 106 19.29 -5.05 -4.63
N TRP A 107 19.42 -5.57 -3.42
CA TRP A 107 19.22 -4.78 -2.21
C TRP A 107 20.33 -3.74 -2.00
N GLY A 108 19.93 -2.51 -1.67
CA GLY A 108 20.80 -1.49 -1.14
C GLY A 108 20.99 -1.61 0.39
N LYS A 109 21.66 -0.64 0.97
CA LYS A 109 21.86 -0.57 2.42
C LYS A 109 20.56 -0.18 3.13
N SER A 110 19.95 -1.09 3.87
CA SER A 110 18.73 -0.87 4.65
C SER A 110 19.02 -0.87 6.15
N PRO A 111 18.47 0.07 6.95
CA PRO A 111 18.64 0.08 8.40
C PRO A 111 17.90 -1.07 9.10
N ASN A 112 16.88 -1.65 8.45
CA ASN A 112 16.01 -2.67 9.05
C ASN A 112 16.39 -4.10 8.64
N LEU A 113 17.42 -4.27 7.79
CA LEU A 113 17.86 -5.57 7.29
C LEU A 113 19.32 -5.82 7.71
N PRO A 114 19.73 -7.09 7.87
CA PRO A 114 21.12 -7.44 8.16
C PRO A 114 22.08 -6.84 7.12
N ALA A 115 23.25 -6.36 7.58
CA ALA A 115 24.21 -5.69 6.71
C ALA A 115 24.68 -6.56 5.51
N HIS A 116 24.67 -7.89 5.66
CA HIS A 116 25.07 -8.82 4.62
C HIS A 116 24.05 -8.91 3.46
N PHE A 117 22.86 -8.29 3.58
CA PHE A 117 21.90 -8.19 2.46
C PHE A 117 22.27 -7.09 1.47
N CYS A 118 23.04 -6.09 1.89
CA CYS A 118 23.50 -5.02 0.98
C CYS A 118 24.28 -5.62 -0.20
N GLY A 119 23.91 -5.24 -1.43
CA GLY A 119 24.48 -5.77 -2.67
C GLY A 119 24.04 -7.21 -3.03
N TRP A 120 23.08 -7.78 -2.30
CA TRP A 120 22.57 -9.12 -2.63
C TRP A 120 21.66 -9.06 -3.86
N ASP A 121 22.03 -9.77 -4.93
CA ASP A 121 21.18 -10.00 -6.10
C ASP A 121 20.16 -11.11 -5.77
N VAL A 122 19.09 -10.72 -5.08
CA VAL A 122 18.01 -11.62 -4.67
C VAL A 122 17.22 -12.14 -5.87
N HIS A 123 17.17 -11.37 -6.97
CA HIS A 123 16.50 -11.81 -8.20
C HIS A 123 17.20 -13.04 -8.78
N GLN A 124 18.52 -13.01 -8.87
CA GLN A 124 19.30 -14.13 -9.39
C GLN A 124 19.12 -15.39 -8.54
N ASP A 125 19.35 -15.27 -7.23
CA ASP A 125 19.34 -16.42 -6.31
C ASP A 125 17.94 -17.03 -6.17
N PHE A 126 16.91 -16.20 -6.03
CA PHE A 126 15.55 -16.71 -5.90
C PHE A 126 15.01 -17.28 -7.20
N SER A 127 15.36 -16.71 -8.36
CA SER A 127 15.01 -17.28 -9.67
C SER A 127 15.61 -18.67 -9.87
N ALA A 128 16.88 -18.86 -9.48
CA ALA A 128 17.54 -20.16 -9.53
C ALA A 128 16.86 -21.18 -8.61
N ALA A 129 16.58 -20.79 -7.35
CA ALA A 129 15.94 -21.66 -6.37
C ALA A 129 14.49 -22.05 -6.76
N LEU A 130 13.74 -21.17 -7.42
CA LEU A 130 12.39 -21.46 -7.92
C LEU A 130 12.42 -22.47 -9.08
N ALA A 131 13.43 -22.42 -9.93
CA ALA A 131 13.52 -23.29 -11.11
C ALA A 131 13.62 -24.78 -10.75
N GLU A 132 14.21 -25.12 -9.61
CA GLU A 132 14.40 -26.49 -9.16
C GLU A 132 13.06 -27.23 -8.92
N PRO A 133 12.17 -26.78 -8.00
CA PRO A 133 10.90 -27.47 -7.74
C PRO A 133 9.89 -27.31 -8.89
N ILE A 134 9.97 -26.23 -9.69
CA ILE A 134 9.09 -26.03 -10.85
C ILE A 134 9.50 -26.90 -12.03
N GLY A 135 10.77 -27.28 -12.12
CA GLY A 135 11.36 -28.04 -13.24
C GLY A 135 11.67 -27.18 -14.49
N ARG A 136 11.54 -25.85 -14.40
CA ARG A 136 11.85 -24.88 -15.47
C ARG A 136 12.01 -23.48 -14.89
N HIS A 137 12.67 -22.61 -15.62
CA HIS A 137 12.67 -21.18 -15.29
C HIS A 137 11.29 -20.56 -15.53
N VAL A 138 10.86 -19.69 -14.62
CA VAL A 138 9.67 -18.86 -14.75
C VAL A 138 10.06 -17.38 -14.54
N PRO A 139 9.33 -16.42 -15.16
CA PRO A 139 9.55 -15.01 -14.90
C PRO A 139 9.43 -14.69 -13.41
N LEU A 140 10.41 -13.97 -12.87
CA LEU A 140 10.40 -13.41 -11.51
C LEU A 140 10.37 -11.88 -11.59
N SER A 141 9.45 -11.28 -10.87
CA SER A 141 9.37 -9.83 -10.69
C SER A 141 9.72 -9.49 -9.25
N VAL A 142 10.71 -8.64 -9.03
CA VAL A 142 11.08 -8.14 -7.70
C VAL A 142 10.78 -6.67 -7.63
N GLY A 143 10.22 -6.19 -6.53
CA GLY A 143 9.92 -4.78 -6.37
C GLY A 143 9.55 -4.39 -4.95
N ASN A 144 9.23 -3.11 -4.78
CA ASN A 144 8.91 -2.53 -3.49
C ASN A 144 7.59 -3.08 -2.95
N ASP A 145 7.59 -3.46 -1.66
CA ASP A 145 6.44 -3.98 -0.93
C ASP A 145 5.24 -3.02 -0.96
N GLY A 146 5.47 -1.74 -0.69
CA GLY A 146 4.45 -0.70 -0.76
C GLY A 146 3.86 -0.55 -2.17
N ASN A 147 4.68 -0.55 -3.24
CA ASN A 147 4.20 -0.45 -4.62
C ASN A 147 3.37 -1.68 -5.01
N TYR A 148 3.81 -2.87 -4.61
CA TYR A 148 3.07 -4.09 -4.89
C TYR A 148 1.74 -4.14 -4.14
N GLY A 149 1.71 -3.70 -2.87
CA GLY A 149 0.46 -3.58 -2.14
C GLY A 149 -0.56 -2.66 -2.83
N ARG A 150 -0.08 -1.58 -3.43
CA ARG A 150 -0.95 -0.65 -4.18
C ARG A 150 -1.48 -1.23 -5.48
N VAL A 151 -0.76 -2.14 -6.13
CA VAL A 151 -1.28 -2.90 -7.29
C VAL A 151 -2.48 -3.75 -6.89
N ALA A 152 -2.44 -4.41 -5.73
CA ALA A 152 -3.56 -5.20 -5.22
C ALA A 152 -4.79 -4.34 -4.92
N GLU A 153 -4.59 -3.22 -4.21
CA GLU A 153 -5.66 -2.26 -3.94
C GLU A 153 -6.28 -1.70 -5.22
N ALA A 154 -5.44 -1.35 -6.20
CA ALA A 154 -5.89 -0.86 -7.50
C ALA A 154 -6.70 -1.91 -8.24
N GLN A 155 -6.28 -3.18 -8.23
CA GLN A 155 -7.02 -4.27 -8.88
C GLN A 155 -8.38 -4.49 -8.22
N LEU A 156 -8.44 -4.45 -6.90
CA LEU A 156 -9.71 -4.57 -6.17
C LEU A 156 -10.64 -3.40 -6.51
N ALA A 157 -10.15 -2.16 -6.49
CA ALA A 157 -10.95 -0.97 -6.71
C ALA A 157 -11.48 -0.86 -8.14
N ARG A 158 -10.68 -1.24 -9.16
CA ARG A 158 -11.08 -1.15 -10.57
C ARG A 158 -11.87 -2.37 -11.06
N GLY A 159 -11.80 -3.51 -10.36
CA GLY A 159 -12.47 -4.76 -10.77
C GLY A 159 -12.06 -5.18 -12.18
N GLU A 160 -13.06 -5.42 -13.05
CA GLU A 160 -12.86 -5.82 -14.45
C GLU A 160 -12.51 -4.65 -15.38
N THR A 161 -12.63 -3.41 -14.90
CA THR A 161 -12.30 -2.23 -15.73
C THR A 161 -10.80 -2.08 -15.90
N ARG A 162 -10.40 -1.28 -16.89
CA ARG A 162 -9.01 -0.89 -17.12
C ARG A 162 -8.72 0.53 -16.62
N ALA A 163 -9.52 1.03 -15.68
CA ALA A 163 -9.28 2.33 -15.10
C ALA A 163 -7.88 2.41 -14.50
N SER A 164 -7.17 3.49 -14.76
CA SER A 164 -5.95 3.83 -14.03
C SER A 164 -6.32 4.28 -12.62
N VAL A 165 -5.43 4.01 -11.68
CA VAL A 165 -5.67 4.23 -10.24
C VAL A 165 -4.52 5.00 -9.64
N ALA A 166 -4.80 6.13 -8.99
CA ALA A 166 -3.85 6.81 -8.11
C ALA A 166 -4.16 6.45 -6.65
N MET A 167 -3.15 6.46 -5.80
CA MET A 167 -3.29 6.17 -4.38
C MET A 167 -2.38 7.06 -3.54
N LEU A 168 -2.91 7.52 -2.40
CA LEU A 168 -2.17 8.16 -1.30
C LEU A 168 -2.42 7.41 -0.01
N SER A 169 -1.36 7.12 0.74
CA SER A 169 -1.42 6.37 1.99
C SER A 169 -0.59 7.07 3.07
N PRO A 170 -1.14 8.08 3.76
CA PRO A 170 -0.47 8.72 4.89
C PRO A 170 -0.42 7.77 6.10
N GLY A 171 0.76 7.66 6.70
CA GLY A 171 1.04 6.86 7.89
C GLY A 171 2.14 7.51 8.72
N SER A 172 3.27 6.82 8.94
CA SER A 172 4.52 7.42 9.44
C SER A 172 5.18 8.33 8.39
N GLY A 173 5.09 7.94 7.11
CA GLY A 173 5.37 8.72 5.93
C GLY A 173 4.13 8.77 5.02
N SER A 174 4.22 9.46 3.87
CA SER A 174 3.13 9.56 2.90
C SER A 174 3.48 8.86 1.60
N GLY A 175 3.17 7.58 1.52
CA GLY A 175 3.36 6.81 0.28
C GLY A 175 2.32 7.15 -0.78
N ALA A 176 2.74 7.16 -2.05
CA ALA A 176 1.86 7.34 -3.18
C ALA A 176 2.15 6.31 -4.28
N ALA A 177 1.19 6.07 -5.17
CA ALA A 177 1.39 5.29 -6.39
C ALA A 177 0.42 5.71 -7.49
N PHE A 178 0.82 5.41 -8.71
CA PHE A 178 -0.07 5.42 -9.87
C PHE A 178 0.05 4.07 -10.57
N VAL A 179 -1.08 3.38 -10.71
CA VAL A 179 -1.20 2.09 -11.40
C VAL A 179 -1.89 2.34 -12.73
N GLY A 180 -1.19 2.07 -13.81
CA GLY A 180 -1.70 2.25 -15.17
C GLY A 180 -2.81 1.25 -15.54
N ALA A 181 -3.37 1.43 -16.73
CA ALA A 181 -4.36 0.51 -17.30
C ALA A 181 -3.80 -0.90 -17.55
N ASP A 182 -2.49 -1.03 -17.66
CA ASP A 182 -1.75 -2.29 -17.77
C ASP A 182 -1.62 -3.05 -16.44
N GLY A 183 -1.93 -2.39 -15.31
CA GLY A 183 -1.84 -2.96 -13.97
C GLY A 183 -0.50 -2.78 -13.29
N LEU A 184 0.41 -2.03 -13.89
CA LEU A 184 1.75 -1.80 -13.33
C LEU A 184 1.87 -0.41 -12.70
N CYS A 185 2.73 -0.33 -11.68
CA CYS A 185 3.07 0.96 -11.06
C CYS A 185 3.97 1.80 -11.97
N LEU A 186 3.79 3.12 -11.88
CA LEU A 186 4.72 4.11 -12.42
C LEU A 186 5.93 4.21 -11.47
N ASP A 187 6.98 3.45 -11.76
CA ASP A 187 8.19 3.41 -10.92
C ASP A 187 9.19 4.54 -11.26
N GLY A 188 9.17 5.03 -12.51
CA GLY A 188 10.15 6.00 -13.02
C GLY A 188 11.55 5.40 -13.26
N ASP A 189 12.43 6.18 -13.89
CA ASP A 189 13.77 5.71 -14.28
C ASP A 189 14.71 5.48 -13.09
N THR A 190 14.47 6.18 -11.98
CA THR A 190 15.29 6.11 -10.76
C THR A 190 14.63 5.30 -9.64
N LEU A 191 13.51 4.63 -9.93
CA LEU A 191 12.69 3.90 -8.96
C LEU A 191 12.11 4.80 -7.85
N ALA A 192 12.10 6.12 -8.06
CA ALA A 192 11.54 7.13 -7.16
C ALA A 192 10.27 7.76 -7.76
N GLY A 193 9.59 7.05 -8.66
CA GLY A 193 8.32 7.48 -9.21
C GLY A 193 7.26 7.59 -8.11
N MET A 194 6.40 8.60 -8.22
CA MET A 194 5.31 8.81 -7.25
C MET A 194 5.74 9.11 -5.81
N GLU A 195 6.89 9.76 -5.59
CA GLU A 195 7.24 10.37 -4.30
C GLU A 195 6.37 11.62 -4.01
N ALA A 196 5.07 11.50 -4.28
CA ALA A 196 4.13 12.61 -4.25
C ALA A 196 3.89 13.19 -2.85
N GLY A 197 4.14 12.42 -1.79
CA GLY A 197 4.14 12.93 -0.41
C GLY A 197 5.14 14.07 -0.18
N HIS A 198 6.18 14.16 -1.01
CA HIS A 198 7.19 15.20 -0.93
C HIS A 198 6.96 16.40 -1.87
N MET A 199 5.84 16.45 -2.57
CA MET A 199 5.41 17.64 -3.31
C MET A 199 4.96 18.74 -2.34
N PRO A 200 5.15 20.03 -2.69
CA PRO A 200 4.78 21.14 -1.82
C PRO A 200 3.27 21.33 -1.74
N VAL A 201 2.80 21.72 -0.56
CA VAL A 201 1.41 22.13 -0.31
C VAL A 201 1.24 23.62 -0.67
N PRO A 202 0.17 24.03 -1.37
CA PRO A 202 -0.13 25.45 -1.60
C PRO A 202 -0.70 26.08 -0.34
N LEU A 203 0.15 26.46 0.61
CA LEU A 203 -0.21 26.95 1.96
C LEU A 203 -1.21 28.09 1.93
N GLN A 204 -1.13 28.99 0.95
CA GLN A 204 -2.03 30.13 0.81
C GLN A 204 -3.49 29.70 0.61
N LEU A 205 -3.73 28.62 -0.15
CA LEU A 205 -5.08 28.06 -0.34
C LEU A 205 -5.66 27.48 0.95
N LEU A 206 -4.80 27.13 1.90
CA LEU A 206 -5.16 26.55 3.19
C LEU A 206 -5.25 27.59 4.30
N GLY A 207 -5.09 28.87 3.97
CA GLY A 207 -5.12 29.95 4.96
C GLY A 207 -3.95 29.94 5.94
N LEU A 208 -2.88 29.17 5.66
CA LEU A 208 -1.67 29.17 6.46
C LEU A 208 -0.74 30.29 6.02
N THR A 209 -0.37 31.12 6.99
CA THR A 209 0.66 32.15 6.83
C THR A 209 1.87 31.78 7.66
N GLY A 210 3.07 31.95 7.12
CA GLY A 210 4.30 31.69 7.84
C GLY A 210 5.21 30.67 7.15
N LYS A 211 6.18 30.15 7.92
CA LYS A 211 7.14 29.18 7.42
C LYS A 211 6.47 27.81 7.25
N PRO A 212 6.73 27.10 6.14
CA PRO A 212 6.27 25.74 5.96
C PRO A 212 6.69 24.79 7.09
N LEU A 213 5.90 23.75 7.36
CA LEU A 213 6.27 22.71 8.32
C LEU A 213 7.48 21.93 7.83
N ALA A 214 8.36 21.58 8.75
CA ALA A 214 9.53 20.77 8.46
C ALA A 214 9.13 19.35 8.10
N CYS A 215 9.72 18.80 7.03
CA CYS A 215 9.56 17.41 6.62
C CYS A 215 10.80 16.60 6.99
N GLY A 216 10.59 15.35 7.38
CA GLY A 216 11.67 14.40 7.70
C GLY A 216 12.65 14.15 6.54
N CYS A 217 12.27 14.47 5.30
CA CYS A 217 13.15 14.38 4.13
C CYS A 217 14.19 15.50 4.03
N GLY A 218 14.17 16.49 4.93
CA GLY A 218 15.08 17.62 4.96
C GLY A 218 14.73 18.80 4.05
N ARG A 219 13.66 18.69 3.23
CA ARG A 219 13.17 19.82 2.41
C ARG A 219 12.35 20.78 3.26
N ASP A 220 12.45 22.06 2.96
CA ASP A 220 11.79 23.15 3.67
C ASP A 220 10.66 23.84 2.90
N TRP A 221 10.21 23.26 1.80
CA TRP A 221 9.18 23.81 0.92
C TRP A 221 7.73 23.45 1.29
N GLY A 222 7.52 22.75 2.44
CA GLY A 222 6.18 22.36 2.89
C GLY A 222 5.65 21.10 2.20
N CYS A 223 6.38 19.99 2.29
CA CYS A 223 5.93 18.71 1.76
C CYS A 223 4.55 18.32 2.30
N VAL A 224 3.67 17.74 1.47
CA VAL A 224 2.38 17.18 1.88
C VAL A 224 2.52 16.25 3.09
N GLU A 225 3.56 15.43 3.11
CA GLU A 225 3.89 14.52 4.20
C GLU A 225 3.97 15.21 5.57
N ALA A 226 4.53 16.41 5.63
CA ALA A 226 4.64 17.18 6.88
C ALA A 226 3.28 17.64 7.46
N TYR A 227 2.21 17.57 6.66
CA TYR A 227 0.86 17.96 7.07
C TYR A 227 -0.11 16.80 7.21
N THR A 228 0.24 15.61 6.67
CA THR A 228 -0.71 14.51 6.54
C THR A 228 -0.32 13.24 7.29
N THR A 229 0.87 13.23 7.91
CA THR A 229 1.41 12.04 8.59
C THR A 229 1.48 12.24 10.10
N ILE A 230 1.73 11.14 10.82
CA ILE A 230 1.88 11.14 12.28
C ILE A 230 2.97 12.11 12.73
N SER A 231 4.09 12.20 11.98
CA SER A 231 5.19 13.12 12.31
C SER A 231 4.79 14.60 12.19
N GLY A 232 3.83 14.90 11.30
CA GLY A 232 3.29 16.25 11.13
C GLY A 232 2.25 16.64 12.17
N LEU A 233 1.53 15.68 12.73
CA LEU A 233 0.44 15.95 13.69
C LEU A 233 0.93 16.73 14.93
N GLY A 234 2.16 16.48 15.40
CA GLY A 234 2.72 17.24 16.53
C GLY A 234 2.91 18.72 16.22
N GLN A 235 3.33 19.05 15.00
CA GLN A 235 3.47 20.44 14.55
C GLN A 235 2.09 21.10 14.36
N LEU A 236 1.14 20.37 13.79
CA LEU A 236 -0.25 20.85 13.65
C LEU A 236 -0.91 21.07 15.02
N LEU A 237 -0.73 20.15 15.97
CA LEU A 237 -1.24 20.30 17.33
C LEU A 237 -0.71 21.57 17.97
N ALA A 238 0.59 21.89 17.84
CA ALA A 238 1.18 23.11 18.38
C ALA A 238 0.58 24.40 17.74
N ILE A 239 0.23 24.34 16.44
CA ILE A 239 -0.41 25.47 15.74
C ILE A 239 -1.86 25.63 16.16
N PHE A 240 -2.64 24.55 16.12
CA PHE A 240 -4.07 24.61 16.35
C PHE A 240 -4.45 24.81 17.82
N SER A 241 -3.63 24.29 18.78
CA SER A 241 -3.85 24.51 20.21
C SER A 241 -3.88 26.01 20.60
N GLN A 242 -3.24 26.88 19.83
CA GLN A 242 -3.28 28.34 20.08
C GLN A 242 -4.71 28.92 19.99
N ARG A 243 -5.59 28.23 19.24
CA ARG A 243 -7.02 28.62 19.14
C ARG A 243 -7.86 28.02 20.27
N TYR A 244 -7.29 27.10 21.04
CA TYR A 244 -7.94 26.36 22.13
C TYR A 244 -7.11 26.43 23.42
N PRO A 245 -6.88 27.68 24.00
CA PRO A 245 -5.97 27.87 25.13
C PRO A 245 -6.42 27.13 26.40
N ASP A 246 -7.72 26.82 26.49
CA ASP A 246 -8.32 26.13 27.64
C ASP A 246 -8.42 24.63 27.45
N HIS A 247 -8.05 24.10 26.28
CA HIS A 247 -8.10 22.69 25.96
C HIS A 247 -7.07 21.90 26.76
N GLU A 248 -7.43 20.70 27.22
CA GLU A 248 -6.53 19.87 28.03
C GLU A 248 -5.21 19.56 27.35
N LEU A 249 -5.19 19.29 26.02
CA LEU A 249 -3.96 19.05 25.27
C LEU A 249 -3.05 20.29 25.19
N ALA A 250 -3.60 21.49 25.28
CA ALA A 250 -2.82 22.73 25.32
C ALA A 250 -2.12 22.94 26.68
N ARG A 251 -2.62 22.28 27.74
CA ARG A 251 -2.15 22.41 29.14
C ARG A 251 -1.54 21.14 29.69
N SER A 252 -1.41 20.09 28.88
CA SER A 252 -1.03 18.75 29.34
C SER A 252 0.46 18.63 29.60
N ASP A 253 0.82 17.99 30.72
CA ASP A 253 2.18 17.55 31.02
C ASP A 253 2.54 16.21 30.34
N VAL A 254 1.62 15.62 29.58
CA VAL A 254 1.80 14.39 28.82
C VAL A 254 2.72 14.63 27.64
N SER A 255 3.55 13.65 27.29
CA SER A 255 4.50 13.77 26.18
C SER A 255 3.78 14.07 24.85
N LEU A 256 4.42 14.88 23.98
CA LEU A 256 3.87 15.20 22.66
C LEU A 256 3.50 13.95 21.86
N LYS A 257 4.26 12.88 22.00
CA LYS A 257 3.98 11.59 21.34
C LYS A 257 2.64 10.99 21.79
N GLU A 258 2.38 10.99 23.10
CA GLU A 258 1.12 10.48 23.65
C GLU A 258 -0.06 11.37 23.26
N GLN A 259 0.13 12.69 23.28
CA GLN A 259 -0.88 13.63 22.80
C GLN A 259 -1.26 13.36 21.33
N VAL A 260 -0.26 13.22 20.44
CA VAL A 260 -0.47 12.92 19.01
C VAL A 260 -1.18 11.58 18.82
N LEU A 261 -0.80 10.55 19.56
CA LEU A 261 -1.43 9.23 19.48
C LEU A 261 -2.89 9.25 19.96
N SER A 262 -3.26 10.17 20.87
CA SER A 262 -4.64 10.33 21.35
C SER A 262 -5.56 11.09 20.38
N LEU A 263 -5.01 11.87 19.45
CA LEU A 263 -5.82 12.72 18.57
C LEU A 263 -6.89 11.96 17.78
N ARG A 264 -6.55 10.75 17.30
CA ARG A 264 -7.48 9.95 16.50
C ARG A 264 -8.70 9.51 17.31
N SER A 265 -8.51 8.98 18.53
CA SER A 265 -9.63 8.60 19.41
C SER A 265 -10.45 9.82 19.80
N ARG A 266 -9.80 10.92 20.16
CA ARG A 266 -10.47 12.18 20.51
C ARG A 266 -11.33 12.71 19.37
N ALA A 267 -10.83 12.70 18.14
CA ALA A 267 -11.62 13.13 16.99
C ALA A 267 -12.86 12.24 16.77
N GLN A 268 -12.76 10.95 17.02
CA GLN A 268 -13.90 10.02 16.96
C GLN A 268 -14.91 10.25 18.09
N GLU A 269 -14.47 10.78 19.21
CA GLU A 269 -15.30 11.16 20.36
C GLU A 269 -15.89 12.58 20.21
N GLY A 270 -15.54 13.30 19.13
CA GLY A 270 -16.07 14.63 18.83
C GLY A 270 -15.28 15.80 19.42
N ASP A 271 -14.04 15.58 19.84
CA ASP A 271 -13.14 16.64 20.33
C ASP A 271 -12.88 17.68 19.23
N ALA A 272 -13.18 18.94 19.53
CA ALA A 272 -13.16 20.02 18.54
C ALA A 272 -11.75 20.31 17.99
N LEU A 273 -10.72 20.30 18.84
CA LEU A 273 -9.34 20.53 18.42
C LEU A 273 -8.85 19.40 17.54
N ALA A 274 -9.10 18.15 17.93
CA ALA A 274 -8.70 16.98 17.16
C ALA A 274 -9.44 16.92 15.81
N LEU A 275 -10.72 17.21 15.77
CA LEU A 275 -11.50 17.31 14.53
C LEU A 275 -10.95 18.40 13.62
N GLU A 276 -10.65 19.61 14.13
CA GLU A 276 -10.11 20.69 13.31
C GLU A 276 -8.75 20.31 12.67
N ILE A 277 -7.88 19.57 13.40
CA ILE A 277 -6.62 19.07 12.87
C ILE A 277 -6.85 18.07 11.74
N PHE A 278 -7.76 17.10 11.90
CA PHE A 278 -8.03 16.13 10.84
C PHE A 278 -8.82 16.71 9.66
N ASP A 279 -9.70 17.69 9.90
CA ASP A 279 -10.38 18.41 8.83
C ASP A 279 -9.38 19.22 7.99
N PHE A 280 -8.41 19.88 8.63
CA PHE A 280 -7.32 20.55 7.94
C PHE A 280 -6.46 19.55 7.14
N GLN A 281 -6.13 18.41 7.73
CA GLN A 281 -5.40 17.34 7.06
C GLN A 281 -6.15 16.84 5.82
N ALA A 282 -7.47 16.66 5.92
CA ALA A 282 -8.32 16.28 4.80
C ALA A 282 -8.32 17.33 3.67
N GLN A 283 -8.31 18.64 4.02
CA GLN A 283 -8.19 19.72 3.03
C GLN A 283 -6.84 19.67 2.29
N VAL A 284 -5.73 19.47 3.03
CA VAL A 284 -4.40 19.28 2.41
C VAL A 284 -4.42 18.10 1.44
N MET A 285 -4.95 16.96 1.88
CA MET A 285 -5.08 15.77 1.05
C MET A 285 -5.93 16.02 -0.18
N GLY A 286 -7.07 16.70 -0.05
CA GLY A 286 -7.97 16.99 -1.17
C GLY A 286 -7.34 17.87 -2.25
N ILE A 287 -6.63 18.93 -1.85
CA ILE A 287 -5.88 19.77 -2.81
C ILE A 287 -4.79 18.95 -3.50
N HIS A 288 -4.10 18.08 -2.75
CA HIS A 288 -3.08 17.24 -3.33
C HIS A 288 -3.65 16.16 -4.27
N VAL A 289 -4.81 15.58 -3.95
CA VAL A 289 -5.58 14.73 -4.85
C VAL A 289 -5.88 15.46 -6.15
N ALA A 290 -6.35 16.71 -6.09
CA ALA A 290 -6.62 17.51 -7.29
C ALA A 290 -5.35 17.71 -8.15
N ASN A 291 -4.20 18.01 -7.53
CA ASN A 291 -2.92 18.13 -8.24
C ASN A 291 -2.55 16.85 -8.99
N LEU A 292 -2.69 15.69 -8.34
CA LEU A 292 -2.39 14.40 -8.95
C LEU A 292 -3.41 14.01 -10.02
N VAL A 293 -4.68 14.33 -9.84
CA VAL A 293 -5.72 14.12 -10.85
C VAL A 293 -5.44 14.97 -12.09
N MET A 294 -5.05 16.24 -11.93
CA MET A 294 -4.68 17.10 -13.05
C MET A 294 -3.43 16.61 -13.81
N ALA A 295 -2.52 15.92 -13.13
CA ALA A 295 -1.28 15.43 -13.75
C ALA A 295 -1.40 14.05 -14.39
N LEU A 296 -2.23 13.16 -13.80
CA LEU A 296 -2.24 11.72 -14.11
C LEU A 296 -3.58 11.22 -14.67
N ASP A 297 -4.65 11.98 -14.49
CA ASP A 297 -6.02 11.69 -14.91
C ASP A 297 -6.51 10.27 -14.56
N PRO A 298 -6.44 9.85 -13.28
CA PRO A 298 -6.92 8.53 -12.87
C PRO A 298 -8.44 8.46 -12.88
N GLY A 299 -8.99 7.30 -13.24
CA GLY A 299 -10.43 7.03 -13.08
C GLY A 299 -10.83 6.76 -11.62
N ILE A 300 -9.88 6.31 -10.79
CA ILE A 300 -10.10 6.00 -9.37
C ILE A 300 -8.95 6.58 -8.55
N PHE A 301 -9.26 7.18 -7.40
CA PHE A 301 -8.31 7.64 -6.42
C PHE A 301 -8.53 6.91 -5.09
N ILE A 302 -7.53 6.18 -4.59
CA ILE A 302 -7.60 5.44 -3.34
C ILE A 302 -6.95 6.25 -2.22
N ILE A 303 -7.64 6.40 -1.11
CA ILE A 303 -7.10 6.94 0.13
C ILE A 303 -6.84 5.78 1.09
N GLY A 304 -5.58 5.58 1.45
CA GLY A 304 -5.16 4.54 2.39
C GLY A 304 -4.61 5.11 3.69
N GLY A 305 -3.83 4.28 4.38
CA GLY A 305 -3.19 4.63 5.65
C GLY A 305 -4.07 4.41 6.88
N GLY A 306 -3.51 4.65 8.05
CA GLY A 306 -4.14 4.28 9.33
C GLY A 306 -5.44 5.02 9.67
N LEU A 307 -5.77 6.12 8.97
CA LEU A 307 -7.07 6.80 9.12
C LEU A 307 -8.20 6.10 8.36
N MET A 308 -7.86 5.25 7.39
CA MET A 308 -8.82 4.43 6.64
C MET A 308 -8.92 2.99 7.16
N ASP A 309 -8.12 2.62 8.15
CA ASP A 309 -8.15 1.32 8.78
C ASP A 309 -9.46 1.11 9.57
N HIS A 310 -10.22 0.09 9.18
CA HIS A 310 -11.52 -0.22 9.78
C HIS A 310 -11.44 -0.80 11.20
N GLU A 311 -10.28 -1.32 11.61
CA GLU A 311 -10.05 -1.77 12.99
C GLU A 311 -9.66 -0.61 13.91
N ALA A 312 -9.12 0.47 13.34
CA ALA A 312 -8.57 1.59 14.08
C ALA A 312 -9.46 2.83 14.09
N THR A 313 -10.47 2.89 13.20
CA THR A 313 -11.35 4.07 13.05
C THR A 313 -12.81 3.67 12.85
N THR A 314 -13.73 4.55 13.30
CA THR A 314 -15.17 4.35 13.09
C THR A 314 -15.59 4.63 11.65
N PRO A 315 -16.69 4.03 11.15
CA PRO A 315 -17.22 4.34 9.83
C PRO A 315 -17.51 5.82 9.63
N GLU A 316 -18.09 6.48 10.64
CA GLU A 316 -18.48 7.90 10.62
C GLU A 316 -17.26 8.81 10.46
N PHE A 317 -16.15 8.50 11.16
CA PHE A 317 -14.90 9.24 11.03
C PHE A 317 -14.31 9.08 9.62
N ARG A 318 -14.26 7.85 9.09
CA ARG A 318 -13.75 7.61 7.73
C ARG A 318 -14.57 8.32 6.65
N GLU A 319 -15.90 8.23 6.76
CA GLU A 319 -16.80 8.89 5.83
C GLU A 319 -16.63 10.42 5.87
N ARG A 320 -16.56 11.01 7.07
CA ARG A 320 -16.28 12.44 7.25
C ARG A 320 -14.96 12.83 6.56
N TYR A 321 -13.89 12.10 6.84
CA TYR A 321 -12.55 12.39 6.32
C TYR A 321 -12.51 12.31 4.79
N LEU A 322 -13.11 11.27 4.20
CA LEU A 322 -13.20 11.11 2.75
C LEU A 322 -14.05 12.21 2.10
N ASN A 323 -15.19 12.54 2.69
CA ASN A 323 -16.06 13.60 2.19
C ASN A 323 -15.35 14.97 2.18
N LEU A 324 -14.54 15.27 3.19
CA LEU A 324 -13.76 16.50 3.23
C LEU A 324 -12.65 16.52 2.19
N ILE A 325 -11.96 15.40 1.96
CA ILE A 325 -10.99 15.26 0.87
C ILE A 325 -11.67 15.53 -0.47
N GLU A 326 -12.82 14.91 -0.72
CA GLU A 326 -13.58 15.07 -1.96
C GLU A 326 -14.04 16.50 -2.15
N GLN A 327 -14.61 17.14 -1.12
CA GLN A 327 -15.04 18.53 -1.15
C GLN A 327 -13.87 19.48 -1.44
N ALA A 328 -12.69 19.22 -0.91
CA ALA A 328 -11.51 20.05 -1.15
C ALA A 328 -10.91 19.82 -2.54
N ALA A 329 -11.03 18.64 -3.11
CA ALA A 329 -10.48 18.32 -4.44
C ALA A 329 -11.37 18.82 -5.58
N ARG A 330 -12.68 18.56 -5.52
CA ARG A 330 -13.62 18.77 -6.64
C ARG A 330 -13.63 20.16 -7.26
N PRO A 331 -13.50 21.28 -6.53
CA PRO A 331 -13.48 22.61 -7.15
C PRO A 331 -12.36 22.85 -8.17
N TYR A 332 -11.26 22.13 -8.05
CA TYR A 332 -10.06 22.27 -8.89
C TYR A 332 -10.02 21.32 -10.09
N LEU A 333 -11.00 20.43 -10.22
CA LEU A 333 -11.06 19.45 -11.30
C LEU A 333 -11.81 19.99 -12.52
N TRP A 334 -11.44 19.50 -13.71
CA TRP A 334 -12.22 19.72 -14.92
C TRP A 334 -13.62 19.07 -14.84
N PRO A 335 -14.65 19.55 -15.56
CA PRO A 335 -16.00 19.00 -15.48
C PRO A 335 -16.05 17.47 -15.65
N GLN A 336 -15.37 16.93 -16.66
CA GLN A 336 -15.31 15.50 -16.93
C GLN A 336 -14.69 14.70 -15.76
N GLN A 337 -13.61 15.21 -15.18
CA GLN A 337 -12.97 14.59 -14.03
C GLN A 337 -13.87 14.62 -12.79
N ARG A 338 -14.62 15.71 -12.58
CA ARG A 338 -15.62 15.80 -11.48
C ARG A 338 -16.70 14.73 -11.57
N GLU A 339 -17.16 14.40 -12.79
CA GLU A 339 -18.22 13.44 -13.02
C GLU A 339 -17.74 11.99 -12.92
N THR A 340 -16.50 11.71 -13.35
CA THR A 340 -16.03 10.34 -13.55
C THR A 340 -15.13 9.84 -12.43
N LEU A 341 -14.37 10.72 -11.75
CA LEU A 341 -13.45 10.34 -10.69
C LEU A 341 -14.18 9.74 -9.49
N LYS A 342 -13.74 8.56 -9.09
CA LYS A 342 -14.16 7.90 -7.85
C LYS A 342 -13.06 8.03 -6.80
N ILE A 343 -13.38 8.57 -5.62
CA ILE A 343 -12.47 8.59 -4.46
C ILE A 343 -12.98 7.56 -3.47
N VAL A 344 -12.14 6.56 -3.14
CA VAL A 344 -12.53 5.39 -2.34
C VAL A 344 -11.48 5.09 -1.27
N PRO A 345 -11.84 4.45 -0.14
CA PRO A 345 -10.87 3.98 0.83
C PRO A 345 -10.13 2.74 0.33
N ALA A 346 -8.90 2.50 0.83
CA ALA A 346 -8.21 1.24 0.71
C ALA A 346 -8.94 0.14 1.50
N ALA A 347 -8.85 -1.12 1.05
CA ALA A 347 -9.66 -2.22 1.58
C ALA A 347 -8.89 -3.48 1.98
N LEU A 348 -7.66 -3.72 1.47
CA LEU A 348 -6.94 -4.99 1.68
C LEU A 348 -6.00 -5.00 2.88
N GLY A 349 -5.55 -3.82 3.33
CA GLY A 349 -4.63 -3.72 4.46
C GLY A 349 -3.33 -4.54 4.26
N GLU A 350 -2.93 -5.30 5.28
CA GLU A 350 -1.68 -6.08 5.30
C GLU A 350 -1.62 -7.28 4.34
N LEU A 351 -2.71 -7.62 3.68
CA LEU A 351 -2.74 -8.71 2.70
C LEU A 351 -2.29 -8.23 1.31
N SER A 352 -2.30 -6.93 1.10
CA SER A 352 -2.11 -6.31 -0.22
C SER A 352 -0.76 -6.60 -0.85
N GLN A 353 0.33 -6.65 -0.09
CA GLN A 353 1.69 -6.78 -0.65
C GLN A 353 1.92 -8.14 -1.35
N ALA A 354 1.54 -9.25 -0.69
CA ALA A 354 1.69 -10.58 -1.27
C ALA A 354 0.77 -10.75 -2.49
N ILE A 355 -0.49 -10.30 -2.40
CA ILE A 355 -1.43 -10.33 -3.54
C ILE A 355 -0.89 -9.49 -4.69
N GLY A 356 -0.40 -8.29 -4.41
CA GLY A 356 0.19 -7.41 -5.42
C GLY A 356 1.42 -7.99 -6.09
N ALA A 357 2.29 -8.68 -5.35
CA ALA A 357 3.42 -9.40 -5.92
C ALA A 357 2.98 -10.45 -6.95
N ALA A 358 1.94 -11.24 -6.61
CA ALA A 358 1.37 -12.23 -7.53
C ALA A 358 0.75 -11.57 -8.78
N LEU A 359 0.02 -10.46 -8.61
CA LEU A 359 -0.59 -9.71 -9.71
C LEU A 359 0.46 -9.08 -10.63
N VAL A 360 1.55 -8.52 -10.09
CA VAL A 360 2.65 -7.98 -10.91
C VAL A 360 3.30 -9.08 -11.73
N ALA A 361 3.52 -10.28 -11.16
CA ALA A 361 4.02 -11.42 -11.90
C ALA A 361 3.10 -11.81 -13.06
N LEU A 362 1.78 -11.83 -12.82
CA LEU A 362 0.77 -12.07 -13.85
C LEU A 362 0.82 -11.01 -14.95
N TYR A 363 0.80 -9.71 -14.60
CA TYR A 363 0.74 -8.64 -15.59
C TYR A 363 1.99 -8.56 -16.45
N ARG A 364 3.17 -8.71 -15.85
CA ARG A 364 4.43 -8.76 -16.60
C ARG A 364 4.53 -9.96 -17.52
N SER A 365 3.97 -11.12 -17.12
CA SER A 365 3.94 -12.29 -18.02
C SER A 365 3.13 -12.04 -19.29
N ARG A 366 2.09 -11.20 -19.23
CA ARG A 366 1.25 -10.82 -20.38
C ARG A 366 1.93 -9.83 -21.32
N THR A 367 2.86 -9.01 -20.81
CA THR A 367 3.60 -8.03 -21.63
C THR A 367 4.82 -8.63 -22.32
N MET A 368 5.28 -9.80 -21.88
CA MET A 368 6.40 -10.52 -22.47
C MET A 368 5.97 -11.60 -23.49
N ALA A 369 4.68 -11.93 -23.56
CA ALA A 369 4.09 -12.86 -24.50
C ALA A 369 3.59 -12.14 -25.76
#